data_4eaff591bd3aa87cc265705b17fd076e
#
_entry.id   4eaff591bd3aa87cc265705b17fd076e
#
_cell.length_a   1.000
_cell.length_b   1.000
_cell.length_c   1.000
_cell.angle_alpha   90.00
_cell.angle_beta   90.00
_cell.angle_gamma   90.00
#
_symmetry.space_group_name_H-M   'P 1'
#
loop_
_entity.id
_entity.type
_entity.pdbx_description
1 polymer ?
#
loop_
_entity_poly.entity_id
_entity_poly.type
_entity_poly.pdbx_seq_one_letter_code
_entity_poly.pdbx_strand_id
1 'polypeptide(L)'
;ELDYQVEHLGKMISLEEKHRNIMKSFYTTFKGADADLRFVFLTGVTKFSQISMFSGFNQPADISLSRNYEALCGITKDELVKYFAEPIAEIAQIYHCTEEEMLQKLKMKYDGYHFSEKMVDVFNPFSLLNAFYNMKLGGYWFKSGTPTYLVRLLSHFDENLDELVGKYYGVPQFDDYKADIEKPLPMIYQSGYLTIKDYDQDTESFLLDIPNNEVREGLLTILANAYLKTKEDSASWLITSVHQLKHGKLQEFMDSLTAFLASIPYSVRRRNDEREYERYFDY
;
A
#
# COMPACT_ATOMS: atom_id res chain seq x y z
N GLU A 1 19.62 -9.67 4.00
CA GLU A 1 20.25 -8.44 4.58
C GLU A 1 20.05 -8.36 6.11
N LEU A 2 18.98 -8.93 6.68
CA LEU A 2 18.72 -8.92 8.13
C LEU A 2 19.79 -9.66 8.94
N ASP A 3 20.40 -10.69 8.35
CA ASP A 3 21.42 -11.53 9.02
C ASP A 3 22.86 -11.03 8.80
N TYR A 4 23.05 -9.91 8.10
CA TYR A 4 24.39 -9.37 7.85
C TYR A 4 24.98 -8.79 9.15
N GLN A 5 26.08 -9.42 9.61
CA GLN A 5 26.78 -9.00 10.82
C GLN A 5 27.83 -7.95 10.52
N VAL A 6 27.93 -6.94 11.35
CA VAL A 6 28.93 -5.86 11.26
C VAL A 6 29.58 -5.62 12.61
N GLU A 7 30.86 -5.22 12.59
CA GLU A 7 31.53 -4.80 13.80
C GLU A 7 31.06 -3.40 14.23
N HIS A 8 30.63 -3.26 15.48
CA HIS A 8 30.25 -1.99 16.08
C HIS A 8 30.74 -1.95 17.54
N LEU A 9 31.61 -1.00 17.85
CA LEU A 9 32.21 -0.83 19.19
C LEU A 9 32.86 -2.14 19.72
N GLY A 10 33.52 -2.90 18.86
CA GLY A 10 34.20 -4.15 19.21
C GLY A 10 33.29 -5.37 19.40
N LYS A 11 32.03 -5.28 19.01
CA LYS A 11 31.06 -6.40 19.00
C LYS A 11 30.50 -6.63 17.59
N MET A 12 30.28 -7.89 17.26
CA MET A 12 29.51 -8.24 16.06
C MET A 12 28.02 -8.11 16.36
N ILE A 13 27.35 -7.25 15.64
CA ILE A 13 25.90 -7.03 15.72
C ILE A 13 25.28 -7.06 14.33
N SER A 14 23.98 -7.26 14.22
CA SER A 14 23.28 -7.15 12.94
C SER A 14 23.37 -5.72 12.39
N LEU A 15 23.33 -5.59 11.09
CA LEU A 15 23.31 -4.27 10.42
C LEU A 15 22.09 -3.45 10.89
N GLU A 16 20.97 -4.11 11.10
CA GLU A 16 19.75 -3.52 11.64
C GLU A 16 19.98 -2.94 13.05
N GLU A 17 20.57 -3.72 13.95
CA GLU A 17 20.88 -3.27 15.31
C GLU A 17 21.83 -2.07 15.32
N LYS A 18 22.82 -2.06 14.41
CA LYS A 18 23.72 -0.92 14.22
C LYS A 18 22.94 0.34 13.82
N HIS A 19 22.07 0.24 12.82
CA HIS A 19 21.26 1.38 12.37
C HIS A 19 20.30 1.85 13.48
N ARG A 20 19.69 0.92 14.20
CA ARG A 20 18.83 1.21 15.35
C ARG A 20 19.58 2.00 16.44
N ASN A 21 20.80 1.61 16.76
CA ASN A 21 21.64 2.30 17.74
C ASN A 21 22.03 3.71 17.29
N ILE A 22 22.33 3.91 16.00
CA ILE A 22 22.62 5.24 15.43
C ILE A 22 21.38 6.14 15.55
N MET A 23 20.21 5.63 15.13
CA MET A 23 18.96 6.38 15.19
C MET A 23 18.57 6.69 16.64
N LYS A 24 18.73 5.76 17.57
CA LYS A 24 18.51 6.00 19.00
C LYS A 24 19.39 7.13 19.54
N SER A 25 20.66 7.13 19.18
CA SER A 25 21.59 8.21 19.57
C SER A 25 21.16 9.56 19.00
N PHE A 26 20.75 9.58 17.72
CA PHE A 26 20.24 10.79 17.07
C PHE A 26 19.00 11.34 17.80
N TYR A 27 17.98 10.50 18.05
CA TYR A 27 16.77 10.94 18.76
C TYR A 27 17.01 11.32 20.22
N THR A 28 17.98 10.72 20.89
CA THR A 28 18.36 11.12 22.26
C THR A 28 18.86 12.56 22.31
N THR A 29 19.44 13.08 21.22
CA THR A 29 19.91 14.47 21.14
C THR A 29 18.76 15.48 21.28
N PHE A 30 17.56 15.16 20.78
CA PHE A 30 16.38 16.02 20.90
C PHE A 30 15.99 16.26 22.37
N LYS A 31 16.19 15.29 23.26
CA LYS A 31 15.91 15.46 24.69
C LYS A 31 16.80 16.52 25.32
N GLY A 32 18.07 16.58 24.91
CA GLY A 32 19.00 17.62 25.37
C GLY A 32 18.71 19.01 24.79
N ALA A 33 18.07 19.07 23.63
CA ALA A 33 17.73 20.29 22.91
C ALA A 33 16.30 20.79 23.17
N ASP A 34 15.56 20.20 24.11
CA ASP A 34 14.15 20.51 24.38
C ASP A 34 13.90 22.00 24.62
N ALA A 35 14.82 22.70 25.30
CA ALA A 35 14.71 24.14 25.55
C ALA A 35 14.82 25.00 24.27
N ASP A 36 15.47 24.47 23.23
CA ASP A 36 15.72 25.17 21.95
C ASP A 36 14.71 24.79 20.87
N LEU A 37 13.94 23.71 21.07
CA LEU A 37 12.97 23.20 20.12
C LEU A 37 11.59 23.81 20.35
N ARG A 38 11.06 24.48 19.33
CA ARG A 38 9.70 25.02 19.36
C ARG A 38 8.65 24.02 18.94
N PHE A 39 8.99 23.15 17.99
CA PHE A 39 8.08 22.15 17.42
C PHE A 39 8.88 21.05 16.75
N VAL A 40 8.46 19.80 16.93
CA VAL A 40 9.02 18.64 16.24
C VAL A 40 7.89 17.84 15.62
N PHE A 41 7.99 17.56 14.33
CA PHE A 41 7.09 16.71 13.60
C PHE A 41 7.88 15.58 12.95
N LEU A 42 7.52 14.34 13.28
CA LEU A 42 8.16 13.14 12.74
C LEU A 42 7.18 12.46 11.79
N THR A 43 7.65 12.15 10.60
CA THR A 43 6.88 11.40 9.61
C THR A 43 7.76 10.36 8.91
N GLY A 44 7.16 9.30 8.40
CA GLY A 44 7.84 8.25 7.68
C GLY A 44 6.83 7.28 7.05
N VAL A 45 7.33 6.36 6.22
CA VAL A 45 6.50 5.34 5.56
C VAL A 45 6.03 4.30 6.58
N THR A 46 6.91 3.88 7.49
CA THR A 46 6.60 2.90 8.52
C THR A 46 6.94 3.44 9.91
N LYS A 47 6.14 3.05 10.89
CA LYS A 47 6.46 3.28 12.30
C LYS A 47 7.53 2.26 12.70
N PHE A 48 8.72 2.72 13.00
CA PHE A 48 9.65 1.87 13.74
C PHE A 48 9.11 1.60 15.14
N SER A 49 9.35 0.38 15.67
CA SER A 49 8.90 0.03 17.02
C SER A 49 9.37 1.08 18.02
N GLN A 50 8.43 1.84 18.50
CA GLN A 50 8.63 3.13 19.13
C GLN A 50 9.36 3.03 20.48
N ILE A 51 9.21 1.90 21.16
CA ILE A 51 9.56 1.77 22.59
C ILE A 51 11.06 1.91 22.83
N SER A 52 11.91 1.48 21.91
CA SER A 52 13.37 1.53 22.14
C SER A 52 14.08 2.73 21.51
N MET A 53 13.58 3.24 20.39
CA MET A 53 14.20 4.39 19.70
C MET A 53 13.82 5.73 20.33
N PHE A 54 12.55 5.87 20.72
CA PHE A 54 12.02 7.10 21.28
C PHE A 54 12.06 7.16 22.82
N SER A 55 12.57 6.12 23.49
CA SER A 55 12.74 6.15 24.95
C SER A 55 13.66 7.29 25.45
N GLY A 56 14.48 7.84 24.57
CA GLY A 56 15.30 9.04 24.82
C GLY A 56 14.61 10.36 24.50
N PHE A 57 13.43 10.33 23.88
CA PHE A 57 12.63 11.49 23.50
C PHE A 57 11.45 11.64 24.46
N ASN A 58 11.04 12.85 24.81
CA ASN A 58 9.83 13.04 25.63
C ASN A 58 8.61 12.66 24.80
N GLN A 59 8.20 11.41 24.92
CA GLN A 59 7.13 10.70 24.21
C GLN A 59 6.35 11.58 23.22
N PRO A 60 6.68 11.57 21.91
CA PRO A 60 5.92 12.31 20.93
C PRO A 60 4.48 11.77 20.91
N ALA A 61 3.50 12.66 20.79
CA ALA A 61 2.13 12.23 20.60
C ALA A 61 1.99 11.55 19.23
N ASP A 62 1.56 10.28 19.25
CA ASP A 62 1.22 9.58 18.01
C ASP A 62 -0.13 10.08 17.50
N ILE A 63 -0.13 10.62 16.29
CA ILE A 63 -1.32 11.19 15.64
C ILE A 63 -1.78 10.37 14.44
N SER A 64 -1.18 9.21 14.17
CA SER A 64 -1.42 8.42 12.96
C SER A 64 -2.87 7.94 12.81
N LEU A 65 -3.52 7.59 13.92
CA LEU A 65 -4.93 7.19 13.95
C LEU A 65 -5.83 8.23 14.65
N SER A 66 -5.35 9.46 14.76
CA SER A 66 -6.07 10.51 15.47
C SER A 66 -7.18 11.13 14.63
N ARG A 67 -8.41 11.13 15.15
CA ARG A 67 -9.60 11.78 14.55
C ARG A 67 -9.41 13.25 14.20
N ASN A 68 -8.47 13.93 14.86
CA ASN A 68 -8.23 15.36 14.65
C ASN A 68 -7.27 15.63 13.50
N TYR A 69 -6.51 14.62 13.07
CA TYR A 69 -5.43 14.79 12.10
C TYR A 69 -5.57 13.85 10.88
N GLU A 70 -6.69 13.14 10.75
CA GLU A 70 -6.89 12.13 9.71
C GLU A 70 -6.78 12.66 8.27
N ALA A 71 -7.07 13.95 8.03
CA ALA A 71 -6.93 14.60 6.73
C ALA A 71 -5.55 15.26 6.51
N LEU A 72 -4.63 15.19 7.48
CA LEU A 72 -3.38 15.95 7.47
C LEU A 72 -2.47 15.62 6.25
N CYS A 73 -2.43 14.35 5.86
CA CYS A 73 -1.54 13.86 4.80
C CYS A 73 -2.27 13.54 3.47
N GLY A 74 -3.55 13.92 3.36
CA GLY A 74 -4.37 13.69 2.17
C GLY A 74 -4.96 14.98 1.62
N ILE A 75 -5.72 14.87 0.54
CA ILE A 75 -6.54 15.97 -0.02
C ILE A 75 -8.00 15.53 0.14
N THR A 76 -8.80 16.33 0.84
CA THR A 76 -10.23 16.07 0.99
C THR A 76 -10.99 16.46 -0.29
N LYS A 77 -12.22 15.93 -0.44
CA LYS A 77 -13.08 16.31 -1.58
C LYS A 77 -13.34 17.81 -1.64
N ASP A 78 -13.55 18.45 -0.48
CA ASP A 78 -13.82 19.91 -0.43
C ASP A 78 -12.60 20.73 -0.85
N GLU A 79 -11.40 20.31 -0.45
CA GLU A 79 -10.15 20.91 -0.91
C GLU A 79 -9.92 20.68 -2.40
N LEU A 80 -10.22 19.48 -2.89
CA LEU A 80 -10.11 19.14 -4.30
C LEU A 80 -10.98 20.08 -5.15
N VAL A 81 -12.26 20.17 -4.83
CA VAL A 81 -13.19 21.04 -5.59
C VAL A 81 -12.80 22.52 -5.46
N LYS A 82 -12.34 22.95 -4.28
CA LYS A 82 -11.99 24.35 -4.03
C LYS A 82 -10.70 24.78 -4.73
N TYR A 83 -9.68 23.94 -4.73
CA TYR A 83 -8.34 24.35 -5.16
C TYR A 83 -7.95 23.80 -6.55
N PHE A 84 -8.67 22.81 -7.07
CA PHE A 84 -8.35 22.13 -8.33
C PHE A 84 -9.50 22.17 -9.35
N ALA A 85 -10.43 23.15 -9.23
CA ALA A 85 -11.56 23.27 -10.16
C ALA A 85 -11.10 23.39 -11.64
N GLU A 86 -10.09 24.22 -11.91
CA GLU A 86 -9.55 24.42 -13.25
C GLU A 86 -8.92 23.13 -13.83
N PRO A 87 -7.98 22.44 -13.17
CA PRO A 87 -7.47 21.15 -13.63
C PRO A 87 -8.56 20.07 -13.80
N ILE A 88 -9.61 20.07 -12.99
CA ILE A 88 -10.73 19.14 -13.13
C ILE A 88 -11.48 19.42 -14.42
N ALA A 89 -11.79 20.70 -14.73
CA ALA A 89 -12.47 21.08 -15.96
C ALA A 89 -11.62 20.72 -17.20
N GLU A 90 -10.33 20.99 -17.18
CA GLU A 90 -9.41 20.66 -18.28
C GLU A 90 -9.34 19.15 -18.56
N ILE A 91 -9.13 18.34 -17.52
CA ILE A 91 -9.05 16.88 -17.70
C ILE A 91 -10.40 16.29 -18.10
N ALA A 92 -11.53 16.86 -17.63
CA ALA A 92 -12.86 16.45 -18.04
C ALA A 92 -13.09 16.66 -19.56
N GLN A 93 -12.63 17.79 -20.10
CA GLN A 93 -12.69 18.06 -21.55
C GLN A 93 -11.88 17.03 -22.35
N ILE A 94 -10.67 16.69 -21.91
CA ILE A 94 -9.80 15.68 -22.56
C ILE A 94 -10.49 14.30 -22.58
N TYR A 95 -11.19 13.95 -21.49
CA TYR A 95 -11.90 12.67 -21.36
C TYR A 95 -13.32 12.70 -21.92
N HIS A 96 -13.75 13.81 -22.52
CA HIS A 96 -15.09 13.99 -23.09
C HIS A 96 -16.21 13.64 -22.11
N CYS A 97 -16.09 14.12 -20.87
CA CYS A 97 -17.05 13.89 -19.80
C CYS A 97 -17.32 15.17 -19.00
N THR A 98 -18.36 15.16 -18.18
CA THR A 98 -18.65 16.27 -17.27
C THR A 98 -17.65 16.32 -16.12
N GLU A 99 -17.53 17.47 -15.46
CA GLU A 99 -16.68 17.63 -14.25
C GLU A 99 -17.13 16.69 -13.13
N GLU A 100 -18.44 16.45 -13.00
CA GLU A 100 -18.98 15.52 -11.99
C GLU A 100 -18.57 14.07 -12.30
N GLU A 101 -18.65 13.64 -13.54
CA GLU A 101 -18.16 12.33 -13.98
C GLU A 101 -16.65 12.21 -13.78
N MET A 102 -15.91 13.29 -14.01
CA MET A 102 -14.47 13.31 -13.76
C MET A 102 -14.15 13.20 -12.27
N LEU A 103 -14.88 13.91 -11.41
CA LEU A 103 -14.74 13.77 -9.95
C LEU A 103 -14.99 12.32 -9.50
N GLN A 104 -16.01 11.64 -10.06
CA GLN A 104 -16.25 10.22 -9.76
C GLN A 104 -15.08 9.32 -10.23
N LYS A 105 -14.52 9.59 -11.42
CA LYS A 105 -13.35 8.84 -11.91
C LYS A 105 -12.13 9.05 -11.03
N LEU A 106 -11.86 10.29 -10.61
CA LEU A 106 -10.80 10.63 -9.67
C LEU A 106 -11.01 9.94 -8.32
N LYS A 107 -12.26 9.98 -7.80
CA LYS A 107 -12.63 9.32 -6.55
C LYS A 107 -12.34 7.82 -6.61
N MET A 108 -12.86 7.12 -7.59
CA MET A 108 -12.65 5.68 -7.73
C MET A 108 -11.18 5.30 -7.86
N LYS A 109 -10.37 6.18 -8.47
CA LYS A 109 -8.98 5.86 -8.77
C LYS A 109 -7.99 6.24 -7.67
N TYR A 110 -8.20 7.35 -6.96
CA TYR A 110 -7.18 7.92 -6.07
C TYR A 110 -7.65 8.23 -4.66
N ASP A 111 -8.96 8.15 -4.38
CA ASP A 111 -9.58 8.41 -3.08
C ASP A 111 -9.64 7.15 -2.21
N GLY A 112 -10.28 7.26 -1.07
CA GLY A 112 -10.68 6.13 -0.22
C GLY A 112 -9.66 5.72 0.81
N TYR A 113 -8.64 6.53 1.08
CA TYR A 113 -7.80 6.38 2.26
C TYR A 113 -8.50 6.95 3.50
N HIS A 114 -8.47 6.19 4.59
CA HIS A 114 -8.96 6.60 5.91
C HIS A 114 -7.91 6.31 6.97
N PHE A 115 -7.81 7.19 7.94
CA PHE A 115 -6.80 7.11 9.00
C PHE A 115 -7.39 7.12 10.43
N SER A 116 -8.70 7.14 10.57
CA SER A 116 -9.38 7.02 11.86
C SER A 116 -10.75 6.40 11.71
N GLU A 117 -11.39 6.11 12.85
CA GLU A 117 -12.79 5.64 12.91
C GLU A 117 -13.82 6.67 12.42
N LYS A 118 -13.44 7.93 12.21
CA LYS A 118 -14.31 8.98 11.67
C LYS A 118 -14.52 8.86 10.15
N MET A 119 -13.63 8.12 9.46
CA MET A 119 -13.77 7.75 8.05
C MET A 119 -13.82 8.95 7.08
N VAL A 120 -13.02 9.97 7.30
CA VAL A 120 -12.88 11.06 6.32
C VAL A 120 -12.12 10.55 5.10
N ASP A 121 -12.78 10.55 3.95
CA ASP A 121 -12.18 10.21 2.66
C ASP A 121 -11.08 11.21 2.29
N VAL A 122 -9.90 10.72 1.97
CA VAL A 122 -8.82 11.55 1.43
C VAL A 122 -8.19 10.90 0.20
N PHE A 123 -7.91 11.75 -0.78
CA PHE A 123 -7.18 11.39 -1.99
C PHE A 123 -5.69 11.25 -1.70
N ASN A 124 -5.03 10.32 -2.39
CA ASN A 124 -3.58 10.28 -2.44
C ASN A 124 -3.04 11.52 -3.18
N PRO A 125 -2.33 12.44 -2.49
CA PRO A 125 -1.87 13.69 -3.10
C PRO A 125 -0.90 13.46 -4.25
N PHE A 126 0.01 12.48 -4.12
CA PHE A 126 1.01 12.21 -5.14
C PHE A 126 0.35 11.78 -6.46
N SER A 127 -0.56 10.81 -6.40
CA SER A 127 -1.25 10.31 -7.60
C SER A 127 -2.18 11.34 -8.21
N LEU A 128 -2.91 12.07 -7.38
CA LEU A 128 -3.83 13.12 -7.82
C LEU A 128 -3.11 14.26 -8.53
N LEU A 129 -2.03 14.78 -7.93
CA LEU A 129 -1.24 15.87 -8.52
C LEU A 129 -0.56 15.44 -9.83
N ASN A 130 -0.07 14.20 -9.90
CA ASN A 130 0.47 13.65 -11.15
C ASN A 130 -0.61 13.46 -12.22
N ALA A 131 -1.85 13.11 -11.85
CA ALA A 131 -2.95 13.02 -12.79
C ALA A 131 -3.25 14.37 -13.44
N PHE A 132 -3.27 15.45 -12.65
CA PHE A 132 -3.45 16.80 -13.17
C PHE A 132 -2.24 17.29 -13.96
N TYR A 133 -1.02 17.08 -13.47
CA TYR A 133 0.18 17.48 -14.19
C TYR A 133 0.30 16.83 -15.58
N ASN A 134 -0.07 15.56 -15.69
CA ASN A 134 0.00 14.83 -16.96
C ASN A 134 -1.33 14.86 -17.74
N MET A 135 -2.39 15.47 -17.21
CA MET A 135 -3.75 15.45 -17.78
C MET A 135 -4.21 14.02 -18.12
N LYS A 136 -3.90 13.06 -17.26
CA LYS A 136 -4.14 11.63 -17.52
C LYS A 136 -4.41 10.85 -16.24
N LEU A 137 -5.46 10.03 -16.25
CA LEU A 137 -5.74 9.07 -15.18
C LEU A 137 -4.81 7.84 -15.31
N GLY A 138 -3.66 7.89 -14.66
CA GLY A 138 -2.63 6.83 -14.68
C GLY A 138 -2.45 6.15 -13.32
N GLY A 139 -1.68 5.08 -13.29
CA GLY A 139 -1.12 4.50 -12.05
C GLY A 139 0.21 5.17 -11.75
N TYR A 140 0.25 6.08 -10.78
CA TYR A 140 1.45 6.86 -10.44
C TYR A 140 2.14 6.33 -9.20
N TRP A 141 1.36 5.90 -8.21
CA TRP A 141 1.86 5.48 -6.92
C TRP A 141 2.85 4.32 -7.01
N PHE A 142 2.55 3.31 -7.82
CA PHE A 142 3.43 2.16 -8.04
C PHE A 142 4.73 2.49 -8.78
N LYS A 143 4.81 3.63 -9.46
CA LYS A 143 6.06 4.08 -10.10
C LYS A 143 7.09 4.63 -9.11
N SER A 144 6.62 5.12 -7.98
CA SER A 144 7.47 5.71 -6.93
C SER A 144 7.78 4.74 -5.78
N GLY A 145 6.96 3.71 -5.60
CA GLY A 145 7.11 2.70 -4.55
C GLY A 145 7.82 1.45 -5.06
N THR A 146 8.31 0.62 -4.14
CA THR A 146 9.06 -0.58 -4.49
C THR A 146 8.13 -1.81 -4.50
N PRO A 147 7.46 -2.10 -5.62
CA PRO A 147 6.58 -3.27 -5.72
C PRO A 147 7.29 -4.58 -5.36
N THR A 148 8.59 -4.65 -5.69
CA THR A 148 9.48 -5.80 -5.39
C THR A 148 9.56 -6.11 -3.90
N TYR A 149 9.45 -5.09 -3.04
CA TYR A 149 9.49 -5.30 -1.60
C TYR A 149 8.24 -6.03 -1.10
N LEU A 150 7.05 -5.64 -1.57
CA LEU A 150 5.79 -6.31 -1.21
C LEU A 150 5.80 -7.79 -1.61
N VAL A 151 6.24 -8.09 -2.84
CA VAL A 151 6.34 -9.48 -3.31
C VAL A 151 7.29 -10.30 -2.44
N ARG A 152 8.46 -9.74 -2.11
CA ARG A 152 9.41 -10.39 -1.19
C ARG A 152 8.83 -10.60 0.19
N LEU A 153 8.09 -9.61 0.71
CA LEU A 153 7.44 -9.67 2.01
C LEU A 153 6.40 -10.80 2.05
N LEU A 154 5.47 -10.82 1.10
CA LEU A 154 4.44 -11.86 1.01
C LEU A 154 5.06 -13.25 0.81
N SER A 155 6.06 -13.38 -0.06
CA SER A 155 6.75 -14.66 -0.29
C SER A 155 7.54 -15.13 0.94
N HIS A 156 8.10 -14.22 1.74
CA HIS A 156 8.86 -14.56 2.94
C HIS A 156 7.96 -15.12 4.04
N PHE A 157 6.75 -14.57 4.18
CA PHE A 157 5.80 -14.99 5.21
C PHE A 157 4.85 -16.10 4.74
N ASP A 158 4.96 -16.50 3.46
CA ASP A 158 4.02 -17.45 2.86
C ASP A 158 2.54 -17.02 3.04
N GLU A 159 2.32 -15.70 3.02
CA GLU A 159 1.02 -15.08 3.23
C GLU A 159 0.38 -14.71 1.90
N ASN A 160 -0.92 -14.91 1.83
CA ASN A 160 -1.74 -14.53 0.70
C ASN A 160 -2.41 -13.17 0.99
N LEU A 161 -2.33 -12.24 0.04
CA LEU A 161 -2.95 -10.93 0.21
C LEU A 161 -4.46 -11.02 0.45
N ASP A 162 -5.17 -11.95 -0.21
CA ASP A 162 -6.61 -12.16 -0.03
C ASP A 162 -6.97 -12.60 1.38
N GLU A 163 -6.04 -13.25 2.09
CA GLU A 163 -6.24 -13.61 3.49
C GLU A 163 -6.12 -12.41 4.43
N LEU A 164 -5.55 -11.30 3.97
CA LEU A 164 -5.36 -10.08 4.74
C LEU A 164 -6.43 -9.02 4.45
N VAL A 165 -7.07 -9.08 3.30
CA VAL A 165 -8.04 -8.09 2.81
C VAL A 165 -9.45 -8.41 3.32
N GLY A 166 -10.25 -7.38 3.60
CA GLY A 166 -11.66 -7.52 3.98
C GLY A 166 -11.88 -8.14 5.37
N LYS A 167 -10.89 -8.04 6.27
CA LYS A 167 -10.97 -8.56 7.64
C LYS A 167 -10.81 -7.47 8.68
N TYR A 168 -11.39 -7.73 9.87
CA TYR A 168 -11.27 -6.86 11.04
C TYR A 168 -10.01 -7.19 11.84
N TYR A 169 -9.30 -6.14 12.26
CA TYR A 169 -8.07 -6.22 13.03
C TYR A 169 -8.07 -5.21 14.18
N GLY A 170 -7.59 -5.62 15.34
CA GLY A 170 -7.28 -4.68 16.42
C GLY A 170 -6.03 -3.86 16.10
N VAL A 171 -5.96 -2.64 16.64
CA VAL A 171 -4.84 -1.70 16.38
C VAL A 171 -3.45 -2.34 16.52
N PRO A 172 -3.15 -3.14 17.57
CA PRO A 172 -1.81 -3.74 17.72
C PRO A 172 -1.42 -4.69 16.59
N GLN A 173 -2.38 -5.19 15.80
CA GLN A 173 -2.11 -6.15 14.73
C GLN A 173 -1.60 -5.49 13.44
N PHE A 174 -1.90 -4.21 13.21
CA PHE A 174 -1.53 -3.52 11.96
C PHE A 174 -0.75 -2.20 12.18
N ASP A 175 -0.83 -1.62 13.38
CA ASP A 175 -0.14 -0.35 13.69
C ASP A 175 1.23 -0.56 14.34
N ASP A 176 1.42 -1.66 15.08
CA ASP A 176 2.69 -1.99 15.74
C ASP A 176 3.64 -2.71 14.76
N TYR A 177 4.62 -1.97 14.24
CA TYR A 177 5.74 -2.54 13.50
C TYR A 177 6.88 -2.91 14.49
N LYS A 178 7.07 -4.20 14.71
CA LYS A 178 8.25 -4.74 15.37
C LYS A 178 9.23 -5.24 14.31
N ALA A 179 10.52 -4.99 14.51
CA ALA A 179 11.55 -5.45 13.58
C ALA A 179 11.64 -6.99 13.47
N ASP A 180 11.26 -7.70 14.53
CA ASP A 180 11.02 -9.14 14.50
C ASP A 180 9.65 -9.37 13.84
N ILE A 181 9.64 -9.25 12.52
CA ILE A 181 8.43 -9.32 11.71
C ILE A 181 7.90 -10.76 11.76
N GLU A 182 6.92 -10.99 12.61
CA GLU A 182 6.18 -12.26 12.61
C GLU A 182 5.05 -12.27 11.56
N LYS A 183 4.59 -11.09 11.12
CA LYS A 183 3.47 -10.93 10.19
C LYS A 183 3.65 -9.73 9.27
N PRO A 184 3.28 -9.84 7.98
CA PRO A 184 3.45 -8.77 7.00
C PRO A 184 2.43 -7.62 7.13
N LEU A 185 1.30 -7.83 7.82
CA LEU A 185 0.17 -6.91 7.87
C LEU A 185 0.52 -5.46 8.26
N PRO A 186 1.31 -5.19 9.33
CA PRO A 186 1.67 -3.82 9.69
C PRO A 186 2.40 -3.09 8.57
N MET A 187 3.31 -3.78 7.89
CA MET A 187 4.08 -3.21 6.80
C MET A 187 3.20 -2.94 5.58
N ILE A 188 2.28 -3.84 5.24
CA ILE A 188 1.35 -3.71 4.12
C ILE A 188 0.40 -2.52 4.35
N TYR A 189 -0.14 -2.39 5.57
CA TYR A 189 -1.00 -1.27 5.95
C TYR A 189 -0.23 0.06 5.95
N GLN A 190 0.89 0.14 6.65
CA GLN A 190 1.66 1.38 6.77
C GLN A 190 2.27 1.84 5.46
N SER A 191 2.55 0.93 4.55
CA SER A 191 2.98 1.25 3.18
C SER A 191 1.83 1.70 2.27
N GLY A 192 0.59 1.75 2.75
CA GLY A 192 -0.57 2.26 2.00
C GLY A 192 -1.20 1.28 1.01
N TYR A 193 -0.88 -0.02 1.08
CA TYR A 193 -1.57 -1.04 0.28
C TYR A 193 -2.95 -1.37 0.83
N LEU A 194 -3.13 -1.26 2.14
CA LEU A 194 -4.41 -1.36 2.82
C LEU A 194 -4.73 -0.05 3.53
N THR A 195 -6.01 0.15 3.78
CA THR A 195 -6.53 1.29 4.53
C THR A 195 -7.71 0.84 5.39
N ILE A 196 -8.12 1.66 6.32
CA ILE A 196 -9.34 1.46 7.12
C ILE A 196 -10.56 1.65 6.21
N LYS A 197 -11.53 0.73 6.26
CA LYS A 197 -12.80 0.80 5.50
C LYS A 197 -14.03 0.73 6.39
N ASP A 198 -13.87 0.34 7.64
CA ASP A 198 -14.94 0.34 8.65
C ASP A 198 -14.34 0.27 10.06
N TYR A 199 -15.13 0.58 11.06
CA TYR A 199 -14.79 0.47 12.46
C TYR A 199 -15.93 -0.15 13.25
N ASP A 200 -15.66 -1.27 13.89
CA ASP A 200 -16.58 -1.93 14.82
C ASP A 200 -16.31 -1.45 16.24
N GLN A 201 -17.28 -0.74 16.79
CA GLN A 201 -17.23 -0.16 18.15
C GLN A 201 -17.28 -1.23 19.24
N ASP A 202 -17.97 -2.34 19.01
CA ASP A 202 -18.17 -3.38 20.02
C ASP A 202 -16.88 -4.20 20.24
N THR A 203 -16.14 -4.42 19.18
CA THR A 203 -14.86 -5.17 19.20
C THR A 203 -13.64 -4.27 19.19
N GLU A 204 -13.80 -2.95 19.05
CA GLU A 204 -12.72 -1.97 18.88
C GLU A 204 -11.76 -2.35 17.76
N SER A 205 -12.30 -2.82 16.62
CA SER A 205 -11.51 -3.32 15.50
C SER A 205 -11.81 -2.58 14.21
N PHE A 206 -10.82 -2.56 13.31
CA PHE A 206 -10.87 -1.88 12.02
C PHE A 206 -10.91 -2.88 10.88
N LEU A 207 -11.85 -2.70 9.95
CA LEU A 207 -11.85 -3.42 8.68
C LEU A 207 -10.76 -2.84 7.78
N LEU A 208 -9.81 -3.69 7.36
CA LEU A 208 -8.78 -3.29 6.42
C LEU A 208 -9.08 -3.83 5.02
N ASP A 209 -9.00 -2.95 4.02
CA ASP A 209 -9.21 -3.31 2.61
C ASP A 209 -8.36 -2.41 1.70
N ILE A 210 -8.32 -2.74 0.42
CA ILE A 210 -7.62 -1.98 -0.62
C ILE A 210 -8.28 -0.59 -0.76
N PRO A 211 -7.50 0.51 -0.75
CA PRO A 211 -8.05 1.85 -0.76
C PRO A 211 -8.86 2.18 -2.02
N ASN A 212 -8.32 1.90 -3.21
CA ASN A 212 -8.86 2.36 -4.48
C ASN A 212 -8.40 1.51 -5.68
N ASN A 213 -8.87 1.88 -6.87
CA ASN A 213 -8.56 1.15 -8.09
C ASN A 213 -7.09 1.27 -8.52
N GLU A 214 -6.40 2.38 -8.23
CA GLU A 214 -4.97 2.49 -8.56
C GLU A 214 -4.16 1.41 -7.82
N VAL A 215 -4.40 1.28 -6.52
CA VAL A 215 -3.71 0.29 -5.68
C VAL A 215 -4.11 -1.13 -6.09
N ARG A 216 -5.40 -1.38 -6.33
CA ARG A 216 -5.91 -2.68 -6.76
C ARG A 216 -5.29 -3.14 -8.09
N GLU A 217 -5.32 -2.28 -9.11
CA GLU A 217 -4.75 -2.57 -10.43
C GLU A 217 -3.24 -2.83 -10.35
N GLY A 218 -2.53 -2.02 -9.55
CA GLY A 218 -1.10 -2.18 -9.33
C GLY A 218 -0.75 -3.48 -8.61
N LEU A 219 -1.47 -3.81 -7.53
CA LEU A 219 -1.29 -5.07 -6.80
C LEU A 219 -1.50 -6.28 -7.69
N LEU A 220 -2.62 -6.33 -8.42
CA LEU A 220 -2.91 -7.43 -9.35
C LEU A 220 -1.81 -7.60 -10.40
N THR A 221 -1.31 -6.50 -10.96
CA THR A 221 -0.23 -6.54 -11.96
C THR A 221 1.07 -7.11 -11.36
N ILE A 222 1.43 -6.69 -10.16
CA ILE A 222 2.66 -7.13 -9.49
C ILE A 222 2.56 -8.61 -9.12
N LEU A 223 1.45 -9.01 -8.51
CA LEU A 223 1.23 -10.39 -8.09
C LEU A 223 1.18 -11.32 -9.30
N ALA A 224 0.46 -10.94 -10.37
CA ALA A 224 0.43 -11.70 -11.60
C ALA A 224 1.85 -11.93 -12.17
N ASN A 225 2.67 -10.89 -12.25
CA ASN A 225 4.05 -11.01 -12.74
C ASN A 225 4.94 -11.87 -11.84
N ALA A 226 4.74 -11.80 -10.51
CA ALA A 226 5.55 -12.53 -9.55
C ALA A 226 5.20 -14.03 -9.49
N TYR A 227 3.92 -14.35 -9.50
CA TYR A 227 3.43 -15.71 -9.24
C TYR A 227 3.19 -16.52 -10.53
N LEU A 228 2.68 -15.91 -11.60
CA LEU A 228 2.35 -16.66 -12.80
C LEU A 228 3.57 -17.13 -13.60
N LYS A 229 4.72 -16.44 -13.51
CA LYS A 229 5.99 -16.81 -14.19
C LYS A 229 5.79 -17.22 -15.66
N THR A 230 4.78 -16.64 -16.33
CA THR A 230 4.45 -16.96 -17.72
C THR A 230 5.50 -16.42 -18.67
N LYS A 231 5.69 -17.05 -19.82
CA LYS A 231 6.56 -16.55 -20.90
C LYS A 231 5.96 -15.35 -21.62
N GLU A 232 4.63 -15.16 -21.51
CA GLU A 232 3.91 -14.03 -22.05
C GLU A 232 3.89 -12.88 -21.03
N ASP A 233 3.88 -11.66 -21.54
CA ASP A 233 3.64 -10.47 -20.73
C ASP A 233 2.20 -10.50 -20.22
N SER A 234 2.03 -10.89 -18.95
CA SER A 234 0.71 -11.00 -18.31
C SER A 234 -0.05 -9.67 -18.30
N ALA A 235 0.64 -8.54 -18.29
CA ALA A 235 0.03 -7.23 -18.40
C ALA A 235 -0.59 -7.00 -19.79
N SER A 236 0.09 -7.39 -20.86
CA SER A 236 -0.42 -7.31 -22.23
C SER A 236 -1.63 -8.22 -22.44
N TRP A 237 -1.56 -9.45 -21.92
CA TRP A 237 -2.69 -10.37 -21.95
C TRP A 237 -3.92 -9.80 -21.23
N LEU A 238 -3.74 -9.24 -20.03
CA LEU A 238 -4.83 -8.66 -19.25
C LEU A 238 -5.52 -7.50 -19.99
N ILE A 239 -4.74 -6.58 -20.58
CA ILE A 239 -5.26 -5.45 -21.36
C ILE A 239 -6.09 -5.97 -22.54
N THR A 240 -5.57 -6.95 -23.28
CA THR A 240 -6.26 -7.56 -24.43
C THR A 240 -7.56 -8.23 -23.99
N SER A 241 -7.52 -8.98 -22.89
CA SER A 241 -8.69 -9.67 -22.32
C SER A 241 -9.79 -8.69 -21.90
N VAL A 242 -9.43 -7.60 -21.22
CA VAL A 242 -10.39 -6.54 -20.86
C VAL A 242 -10.99 -5.90 -22.11
N HIS A 243 -10.18 -5.65 -23.15
CA HIS A 243 -10.67 -5.10 -24.42
C HIS A 243 -11.65 -6.05 -25.11
N GLN A 244 -11.37 -7.34 -25.17
CA GLN A 244 -12.26 -8.36 -25.73
C GLN A 244 -13.60 -8.40 -25.00
N LEU A 245 -13.60 -8.43 -23.68
CA LEU A 245 -14.81 -8.42 -22.86
C LEU A 245 -15.65 -7.14 -23.06
N LYS A 246 -15.02 -5.96 -23.08
CA LYS A 246 -15.71 -4.68 -23.31
C LYS A 246 -16.38 -4.60 -24.68
N HIS A 247 -15.87 -5.31 -25.68
CA HIS A 247 -16.42 -5.36 -27.03
C HIS A 247 -17.31 -6.59 -27.30
N GLY A 248 -17.69 -7.33 -26.27
CA GLY A 248 -18.56 -8.49 -26.38
C GLY A 248 -17.94 -9.71 -27.08
N LYS A 249 -16.60 -9.76 -27.21
CA LYS A 249 -15.86 -10.82 -27.88
C LYS A 249 -15.56 -11.98 -26.92
N LEU A 250 -16.62 -12.57 -26.38
CA LEU A 250 -16.50 -13.58 -25.34
C LEU A 250 -15.70 -14.82 -25.78
N GLN A 251 -15.91 -15.28 -27.03
CA GLN A 251 -15.19 -16.45 -27.54
C GLN A 251 -13.69 -16.20 -27.64
N GLU A 252 -13.29 -15.03 -28.20
CA GLU A 252 -11.87 -14.64 -28.26
C GLU A 252 -11.24 -14.56 -26.87
N PHE A 253 -11.98 -14.04 -25.88
CA PHE A 253 -11.55 -14.02 -24.49
C PHE A 253 -11.35 -15.45 -23.93
N MET A 254 -12.31 -16.35 -24.11
CA MET A 254 -12.23 -17.74 -23.62
C MET A 254 -11.07 -18.51 -24.26
N ASP A 255 -10.84 -18.32 -25.56
CA ASP A 255 -9.72 -18.94 -26.27
C ASP A 255 -8.38 -18.40 -25.74
N SER A 256 -8.29 -17.07 -25.53
CA SER A 256 -7.15 -16.39 -24.94
C SER A 256 -6.88 -16.85 -23.50
N LEU A 257 -7.92 -16.97 -22.67
CA LEU A 257 -7.82 -17.48 -21.30
C LEU A 257 -7.32 -18.93 -21.27
N THR A 258 -7.85 -19.77 -22.16
CA THR A 258 -7.42 -21.16 -22.26
C THR A 258 -5.93 -21.25 -22.66
N ALA A 259 -5.50 -20.46 -23.62
CA ALA A 259 -4.09 -20.40 -24.02
C ALA A 259 -3.20 -19.89 -22.88
N PHE A 260 -3.64 -18.85 -22.18
CA PHE A 260 -2.92 -18.29 -21.03
C PHE A 260 -2.76 -19.33 -19.91
N LEU A 261 -3.84 -19.99 -19.51
CA LEU A 261 -3.78 -21.07 -18.50
C LEU A 261 -2.90 -22.24 -18.94
N ALA A 262 -2.91 -22.58 -20.24
CA ALA A 262 -2.04 -23.61 -20.79
C ALA A 262 -0.55 -23.21 -20.79
N SER A 263 -0.25 -21.90 -20.86
CA SER A 263 1.12 -21.36 -20.86
C SER A 263 1.78 -21.38 -19.48
N ILE A 264 1.00 -21.53 -18.39
CA ILE A 264 1.52 -21.62 -17.03
C ILE A 264 2.43 -22.84 -16.92
N PRO A 265 3.72 -22.67 -16.53
CA PRO A 265 4.68 -23.75 -16.50
C PRO A 265 4.24 -24.93 -15.63
N TYR A 266 4.46 -26.14 -16.09
CA TYR A 266 4.10 -27.36 -15.36
C TYR A 266 4.76 -27.46 -13.98
N SER A 267 5.92 -26.85 -13.79
CA SER A 267 6.59 -26.75 -12.48
C SER A 267 5.81 -25.94 -11.45
N VAL A 268 4.94 -25.04 -11.90
CA VAL A 268 4.01 -24.28 -11.05
C VAL A 268 2.80 -25.14 -10.69
N ARG A 269 2.42 -26.07 -11.57
CA ARG A 269 1.31 -27.01 -11.38
C ARG A 269 1.67 -28.25 -10.55
N ARG A 270 2.98 -28.53 -10.37
CA ARG A 270 3.52 -29.70 -9.67
C ARG A 270 4.40 -29.28 -8.52
N ARG A 271 3.84 -28.70 -7.48
CA ARG A 271 4.48 -28.69 -6.17
C ARG A 271 3.93 -29.87 -5.38
N ASN A 272 4.83 -30.67 -4.79
CA ASN A 272 4.48 -31.89 -4.06
C ASN A 272 3.73 -31.65 -2.74
N ASP A 273 3.36 -30.42 -2.44
CA ASP A 273 2.61 -30.06 -1.26
C ASP A 273 1.17 -29.72 -1.68
N GLU A 274 0.21 -30.52 -1.23
CA GLU A 274 -1.22 -30.35 -1.53
C GLU A 274 -1.71 -28.93 -1.19
N ARG A 275 -1.15 -28.29 -0.16
CA ARG A 275 -1.48 -26.91 0.24
C ARG A 275 -1.04 -25.85 -0.78
N GLU A 276 0.05 -26.09 -1.52
CA GLU A 276 0.48 -25.17 -2.59
C GLU A 276 -0.34 -25.35 -3.87
N TYR A 277 -0.92 -26.53 -4.08
CA TYR A 277 -1.77 -26.80 -5.24
C TYR A 277 -3.12 -26.12 -5.12
N GLU A 278 -3.74 -26.14 -3.94
CA GLU A 278 -4.99 -25.44 -3.63
C GLU A 278 -4.84 -23.93 -3.80
N ARG A 279 -3.74 -23.32 -3.36
CA ARG A 279 -3.49 -21.88 -3.52
C ARG A 279 -3.46 -21.36 -4.96
N TYR A 280 -3.21 -22.20 -5.95
CA TYR A 280 -3.17 -21.78 -7.36
C TYR A 280 -4.52 -21.88 -8.08
N PHE A 281 -5.48 -22.55 -7.50
CA PHE A 281 -6.78 -22.78 -8.11
C PHE A 281 -7.96 -22.15 -7.35
N ASP A 282 -7.73 -21.58 -6.18
CA ASP A 282 -8.74 -20.83 -5.41
C ASP A 282 -8.81 -19.33 -5.80
N TYR A 283 -8.19 -18.96 -6.93
CA TYR A 283 -8.23 -17.59 -7.50
C TYR A 283 -9.13 -17.50 -8.73
#